data_e0246c1858a95bd38153c854abff202a
#
_entry.id   e0246c1858a95bd38153c854abff202a
#
_cell.length_a   1.000
_cell.length_b   1.000
_cell.length_c   1.000
_cell.angle_alpha   90.00
_cell.angle_beta   90.00
_cell.angle_gamma   90.00
#
_symmetry.space_group_name_H-M   'P 1'
#
loop_
_entity.id
_entity.type
_entity.pdbx_description
1 polymer ?
#
loop_
_entity_poly.entity_id
_entity_poly.type
_entity_poly.pdbx_seq_one_letter_code
_entity_poly.pdbx_strand_id
1 'polypeptide(L)'
;MKKVPGKYFCLLMTMTGALMFGAPAFVSAGQDQTLSDNSQEPDHSGEGQISKPEYLEESSDTVISNEDPTDNTYGYYTIMGGTTVTADAMCSLYNEQGIPYPEEALGAGGAPDIETFCNIIIEEANAENVRGEVVFAQSMLETGWLSYGGDSEISQFNFAGLGTTGNGVKGNSFPDVRTGLRAQVQHLKAYASSEALNQECVDERFDYVTRETAPYVEWLGIQENPYGGGWAAGKDYGSKLRKILSSVSEI
;
A
#
# COMPACT_ATOMS: atom_id res chain seq x y z
N MET A 1 -7.70 -43.97 16.17
CA MET A 1 -8.15 -42.56 16.17
C MET A 1 -7.58 -41.91 14.95
N LYS A 2 -8.42 -41.62 13.92
CA LYS A 2 -8.00 -41.07 12.63
C LYS A 2 -8.15 -39.52 12.71
N LYS A 3 -7.06 -38.80 12.45
CA LYS A 3 -7.08 -37.32 12.31
C LYS A 3 -7.79 -36.94 11.02
N VAL A 4 -8.79 -36.09 11.14
CA VAL A 4 -9.51 -35.47 10.02
C VAL A 4 -8.74 -34.19 9.63
N PRO A 5 -8.36 -33.97 8.35
CA PRO A 5 -7.73 -32.74 7.93
C PRO A 5 -8.78 -31.63 7.84
N GLY A 6 -8.48 -30.49 8.48
CA GLY A 6 -9.30 -29.29 8.42
C GLY A 6 -9.34 -28.73 7.00
N LYS A 7 -10.53 -28.58 6.45
CA LYS A 7 -10.78 -27.90 5.19
C LYS A 7 -10.76 -26.40 5.47
N TYR A 8 -9.76 -25.71 4.96
CA TYR A 8 -9.80 -24.26 4.90
C TYR A 8 -10.85 -23.82 3.89
N PHE A 9 -11.87 -23.14 4.39
CA PHE A 9 -12.93 -22.58 3.59
C PHE A 9 -12.46 -21.24 3.04
N CYS A 10 -12.05 -21.21 1.76
CA CYS A 10 -11.75 -20.00 1.03
C CYS A 10 -13.06 -19.24 0.82
N LEU A 11 -13.28 -18.15 1.56
CA LEU A 11 -14.45 -17.30 1.39
C LEU A 11 -14.20 -16.36 0.20
N LEU A 12 -14.72 -16.77 -0.93
CA LEU A 12 -14.78 -15.95 -2.16
C LEU A 12 -15.66 -14.72 -1.89
N MET A 13 -15.08 -13.53 -1.75
CA MET A 13 -15.85 -12.28 -1.73
C MET A 13 -16.22 -11.89 -3.16
N THR A 14 -17.47 -12.14 -3.54
CA THR A 14 -18.05 -11.52 -4.72
C THR A 14 -18.42 -10.08 -4.39
N MET A 15 -17.66 -9.13 -4.92
CA MET A 15 -18.06 -7.71 -4.95
C MET A 15 -19.12 -7.51 -6.04
N THR A 16 -20.37 -7.39 -5.66
CA THR A 16 -21.43 -6.89 -6.53
C THR A 16 -21.87 -5.52 -6.05
N GLY A 17 -21.78 -4.53 -6.91
CA GLY A 17 -22.42 -3.23 -6.66
C GLY A 17 -21.73 -2.05 -7.34
N ALA A 18 -21.89 -1.94 -8.67
CA ALA A 18 -21.54 -0.72 -9.39
C ALA A 18 -22.67 0.30 -9.25
N LEU A 19 -22.37 1.52 -8.79
CA LEU A 19 -23.21 2.69 -9.01
C LEU A 19 -22.48 3.63 -9.97
N MET A 20 -23.04 3.74 -11.17
CA MET A 20 -22.65 4.68 -12.21
C MET A 20 -23.07 6.09 -11.82
N PHE A 21 -22.12 7.04 -11.74
CA PHE A 21 -22.41 8.46 -11.92
C PHE A 21 -21.56 8.98 -13.08
N GLY A 22 -22.26 9.44 -14.11
CA GLY A 22 -21.68 10.00 -15.32
C GLY A 22 -21.07 11.37 -15.07
N ALA A 23 -19.90 11.58 -15.66
CA ALA A 23 -19.26 12.88 -15.76
C ALA A 23 -19.60 13.53 -17.10
N PRO A 24 -19.77 14.87 -17.16
CA PRO A 24 -19.98 15.57 -18.42
C PRO A 24 -18.67 15.79 -19.18
N ALA A 25 -18.76 15.61 -20.50
CA ALA A 25 -17.69 15.90 -21.44
C ALA A 25 -17.49 17.41 -21.59
N PHE A 26 -16.24 17.90 -21.47
CA PHE A 26 -15.84 19.20 -21.95
C PHE A 26 -15.00 19.07 -23.22
N VAL A 27 -15.50 19.73 -24.27
CA VAL A 27 -14.83 19.93 -25.55
C VAL A 27 -13.85 21.10 -25.38
N SER A 28 -12.59 20.91 -25.74
CA SER A 28 -11.63 22.00 -25.88
C SER A 28 -11.15 22.11 -27.34
N ALA A 29 -11.34 23.25 -27.91
CA ALA A 29 -10.83 23.65 -29.22
C ALA A 29 -9.34 24.01 -29.13
N GLY A 30 -8.60 23.66 -30.19
CA GLY A 30 -7.18 23.90 -30.30
C GLY A 30 -6.80 25.35 -30.60
N GLN A 31 -5.53 25.62 -30.42
CA GLN A 31 -4.78 26.55 -31.30
C GLN A 31 -3.29 26.20 -31.34
N ASP A 32 -2.85 26.04 -32.55
CA ASP A 32 -1.52 25.91 -33.13
C ASP A 32 -0.70 27.19 -32.98
N GLN A 33 0.56 27.14 -32.56
CA GLN A 33 1.59 28.10 -32.95
C GLN A 33 2.99 27.48 -32.92
N THR A 34 3.56 27.45 -34.08
CA THR A 34 4.94 27.10 -34.47
C THR A 34 5.94 28.23 -34.14
N LEU A 35 7.24 27.85 -34.23
CA LEU A 35 8.52 28.63 -34.39
C LEU A 35 9.28 28.81 -33.07
N SER A 36 10.58 28.62 -32.97
CA SER A 36 11.68 28.48 -33.93
C SER A 36 12.95 28.00 -33.24
N ASP A 37 13.73 27.25 -33.99
CA ASP A 37 15.14 26.88 -33.88
C ASP A 37 16.04 28.00 -33.32
N ASN A 38 16.93 27.71 -32.38
CA ASN A 38 18.22 28.35 -32.28
C ASN A 38 19.25 27.46 -31.58
N SER A 39 20.11 26.88 -32.39
CA SER A 39 21.33 26.17 -32.06
C SER A 39 22.39 27.11 -31.48
N GLN A 40 22.99 26.75 -30.35
CA GLN A 40 24.39 27.05 -29.99
C GLN A 40 24.91 26.15 -28.90
N GLU A 41 25.81 25.22 -29.27
CA GLU A 41 26.73 24.58 -28.34
C GLU A 41 27.81 25.55 -27.90
N PRO A 42 28.33 25.41 -26.67
CA PRO A 42 29.75 25.61 -26.40
C PRO A 42 30.41 24.34 -25.88
N ASP A 43 31.44 23.93 -26.57
CA ASP A 43 32.54 23.06 -26.17
C ASP A 43 33.20 23.54 -24.86
N HIS A 44 33.29 22.65 -23.86
CA HIS A 44 34.30 22.70 -22.81
C HIS A 44 34.71 21.31 -22.38
N SER A 45 35.84 20.85 -22.93
CA SER A 45 36.70 19.85 -22.35
C SER A 45 37.17 20.26 -20.96
N GLY A 46 36.76 19.48 -19.95
CA GLY A 46 37.26 19.56 -18.59
C GLY A 46 37.21 18.20 -17.94
N GLU A 47 38.35 17.47 -17.99
CA GLU A 47 38.56 16.25 -17.20
C GLU A 47 38.54 16.62 -15.71
N GLY A 48 37.41 16.37 -15.04
CA GLY A 48 37.29 16.38 -13.59
C GLY A 48 37.11 14.95 -13.11
N GLN A 49 38.09 14.42 -12.38
CA GLN A 49 37.98 13.18 -11.66
C GLN A 49 36.78 13.27 -10.70
N ILE A 50 35.71 12.54 -11.02
CA ILE A 50 34.59 12.35 -10.11
C ILE A 50 35.01 11.28 -9.12
N SER A 51 35.38 11.68 -7.91
CA SER A 51 35.51 10.79 -6.77
C SER A 51 34.13 10.18 -6.50
N LYS A 52 34.08 8.85 -6.55
CA LYS A 52 32.91 8.03 -6.17
C LYS A 52 32.45 8.47 -4.79
N PRO A 53 31.18 8.82 -4.57
CA PRO A 53 30.70 9.07 -3.22
C PRO A 53 30.79 7.78 -2.43
N GLU A 54 31.50 7.85 -1.32
CA GLU A 54 31.56 6.82 -0.31
C GLU A 54 30.15 6.68 0.26
N TYR A 55 29.46 5.63 -0.13
CA TYR A 55 28.19 5.25 0.47
C TYR A 55 28.50 4.81 1.89
N LEU A 56 28.22 5.69 2.85
CA LEU A 56 28.08 5.30 4.25
C LEU A 56 26.90 4.33 4.30
N GLU A 57 27.19 3.06 4.58
CA GLU A 57 26.20 2.10 5.04
C GLU A 57 25.73 2.60 6.41
N GLU A 58 24.78 3.54 6.44
CA GLU A 58 23.98 3.74 7.63
C GLU A 58 23.09 2.49 7.74
N SER A 59 23.39 1.66 8.74
CA SER A 59 22.45 0.66 9.21
C SER A 59 21.16 1.41 9.51
N SER A 60 20.13 1.17 8.72
CA SER A 60 18.80 1.71 8.99
C SER A 60 18.27 1.01 10.24
N ASP A 61 18.67 1.50 11.42
CA ASP A 61 17.90 1.22 12.62
C ASP A 61 16.51 1.78 12.38
N THR A 62 15.59 0.90 12.01
CA THR A 62 14.20 1.27 11.74
C THR A 62 13.63 1.81 13.04
N VAL A 63 13.49 3.13 13.13
CA VAL A 63 12.98 3.78 14.33
C VAL A 63 11.54 3.34 14.53
N ILE A 64 11.31 2.55 15.57
CA ILE A 64 9.98 2.11 15.98
C ILE A 64 9.39 3.15 16.92
N SER A 65 8.16 3.57 16.67
CA SER A 65 7.42 4.48 17.52
C SER A 65 6.95 3.76 18.79
N ASN A 66 6.99 4.48 19.91
CA ASN A 66 6.42 4.02 21.19
C ASN A 66 4.99 4.57 21.42
N GLU A 67 4.37 5.17 20.41
CA GLU A 67 3.02 5.69 20.51
C GLU A 67 2.01 4.54 20.59
N ASP A 68 1.01 4.68 21.47
CA ASP A 68 -0.14 3.78 21.45
C ASP A 68 -1.10 4.19 20.31
N PRO A 69 -1.25 3.37 19.26
CA PRO A 69 -2.11 3.69 18.13
C PRO A 69 -3.59 3.76 18.50
N THR A 70 -3.98 3.31 19.70
CA THR A 70 -5.36 3.34 20.21
C THR A 70 -5.62 4.42 21.25
N ASP A 71 -4.63 5.25 21.57
CA ASP A 71 -4.79 6.37 22.51
C ASP A 71 -5.59 7.52 21.87
N ASN A 72 -6.87 7.30 21.74
CA ASN A 72 -7.83 8.28 21.25
C ASN A 72 -9.21 8.03 21.86
N THR A 73 -10.12 8.99 21.68
CA THR A 73 -11.48 8.96 22.28
C THR A 73 -12.27 7.69 21.97
N TYR A 74 -12.01 7.04 20.84
CA TYR A 74 -12.75 5.87 20.40
C TYR A 74 -12.06 4.54 20.75
N GLY A 75 -10.76 4.57 21.12
CA GLY A 75 -9.93 3.36 21.23
C GLY A 75 -9.74 2.64 19.89
N TYR A 76 -9.94 3.35 18.78
CA TYR A 76 -9.73 2.83 17.42
C TYR A 76 -8.28 2.93 17.01
N TYR A 77 -7.88 2.11 16.06
CA TYR A 77 -6.50 2.07 15.59
C TYR A 77 -6.25 3.17 14.55
N THR A 78 -5.38 4.13 14.86
CA THR A 78 -5.02 5.21 13.93
C THR A 78 -4.21 4.67 12.75
N ILE A 79 -4.49 5.19 11.55
CA ILE A 79 -3.72 4.87 10.34
C ILE A 79 -2.46 5.73 10.28
N MET A 80 -2.59 7.01 10.64
CA MET A 80 -1.44 7.94 10.69
C MET A 80 -0.63 7.73 11.97
N GLY A 81 0.67 7.91 11.85
CA GLY A 81 1.63 7.79 12.95
C GLY A 81 2.86 6.95 12.57
N GLY A 82 3.83 6.88 13.47
CA GLY A 82 5.01 6.05 13.30
C GLY A 82 4.69 4.56 13.44
N THR A 83 5.41 3.72 12.70
CA THR A 83 5.31 2.25 12.80
C THR A 83 5.66 1.79 14.22
N THR A 84 4.84 0.91 14.81
CA THR A 84 4.99 0.43 16.20
C THR A 84 5.50 -1.02 16.31
N VAL A 85 5.61 -1.73 15.19
CA VAL A 85 6.08 -3.11 15.13
C VAL A 85 7.32 -3.24 14.24
N THR A 86 8.17 -4.22 14.52
CA THR A 86 9.38 -4.47 13.76
C THR A 86 9.10 -5.23 12.46
N ALA A 87 10.04 -5.19 11.50
CA ALA A 87 10.01 -6.06 10.34
C ALA A 87 10.04 -7.53 10.75
N ASP A 88 10.81 -7.89 11.78
CA ASP A 88 10.91 -9.25 12.29
C ASP A 88 9.56 -9.77 12.80
N ALA A 89 8.76 -8.94 13.49
CA ALA A 89 7.42 -9.31 13.94
C ALA A 89 6.49 -9.57 12.73
N MET A 90 6.53 -8.71 11.71
CA MET A 90 5.77 -8.92 10.47
C MET A 90 6.19 -10.22 9.76
N CYS A 91 7.51 -10.45 9.64
CA CYS A 91 8.07 -11.67 9.04
C CYS A 91 7.66 -12.93 9.82
N SER A 92 7.71 -12.87 11.14
CA SER A 92 7.32 -13.97 12.01
C SER A 92 5.86 -14.33 11.80
N LEU A 93 4.97 -13.32 11.82
CA LEU A 93 3.54 -13.54 11.59
C LEU A 93 3.26 -14.11 10.19
N TYR A 94 3.96 -13.62 9.16
CA TYR A 94 3.83 -14.19 7.80
C TYR A 94 4.23 -15.66 7.77
N ASN A 95 5.38 -16.01 8.34
CA ASN A 95 5.92 -17.37 8.37
C ASN A 95 5.01 -18.34 9.14
N GLU A 96 4.34 -17.89 10.20
CA GLU A 96 3.37 -18.67 10.96
C GLU A 96 2.17 -19.13 10.12
N GLN A 97 1.86 -18.43 9.02
CA GLN A 97 0.79 -18.85 8.12
C GLN A 97 1.15 -20.12 7.33
N GLY A 98 2.43 -20.47 7.25
CA GLY A 98 2.90 -21.65 6.52
C GLY A 98 2.72 -21.54 4.99
N ILE A 99 2.57 -20.34 4.47
CA ILE A 99 2.45 -20.04 3.04
C ILE A 99 3.85 -19.72 2.51
N PRO A 100 4.33 -20.39 1.44
CA PRO A 100 5.61 -20.06 0.85
C PRO A 100 5.63 -18.63 0.32
N TYR A 101 6.72 -17.90 0.59
CA TYR A 101 6.92 -16.59 -0.01
C TYR A 101 7.15 -16.72 -1.52
N PRO A 102 6.55 -15.87 -2.37
CA PRO A 102 6.68 -15.97 -3.82
C PRO A 102 7.96 -15.28 -4.34
N GLU A 103 9.12 -15.84 -4.00
CA GLU A 103 10.47 -15.28 -4.21
C GLU A 103 10.74 -14.86 -5.65
N GLU A 104 10.36 -15.71 -6.64
CA GLU A 104 10.63 -15.43 -8.05
C GLU A 104 9.85 -14.19 -8.52
N ALA A 105 8.57 -14.10 -8.19
CA ALA A 105 7.71 -13.03 -8.66
C ALA A 105 8.03 -11.70 -7.97
N LEU A 106 8.16 -11.69 -6.65
CA LEU A 106 8.43 -10.47 -5.90
C LEU A 106 9.90 -10.07 -5.94
N GLY A 107 10.81 -11.05 -6.09
CA GLY A 107 12.24 -10.80 -6.33
C GLY A 107 12.50 -10.04 -7.63
N ALA A 108 11.72 -10.33 -8.68
CA ALA A 108 11.76 -9.56 -9.92
C ALA A 108 11.36 -8.07 -9.71
N GLY A 109 10.55 -7.79 -8.70
CA GLY A 109 10.14 -6.46 -8.30
C GLY A 109 10.97 -5.84 -7.16
N GLY A 110 12.09 -6.47 -6.77
CA GLY A 110 13.02 -5.92 -5.77
C GLY A 110 12.79 -6.38 -4.33
N ALA A 111 11.92 -7.37 -4.09
CA ALA A 111 11.71 -7.98 -2.77
C ALA A 111 11.93 -9.50 -2.85
N PRO A 112 13.19 -9.98 -2.80
CA PRO A 112 13.49 -11.40 -2.97
C PRO A 112 13.04 -12.27 -1.79
N ASP A 113 12.78 -11.70 -0.64
CA ASP A 113 12.37 -12.38 0.57
C ASP A 113 11.38 -11.53 1.39
N ILE A 114 10.74 -12.17 2.37
CA ILE A 114 9.75 -11.51 3.24
C ILE A 114 10.37 -10.41 4.09
N GLU A 115 11.62 -10.52 4.48
CA GLU A 115 12.33 -9.51 5.27
C GLU A 115 12.48 -8.23 4.45
N THR A 116 12.96 -8.32 3.22
CA THR A 116 13.04 -7.19 2.28
C THR A 116 11.67 -6.58 2.05
N PHE A 117 10.62 -7.40 1.86
CA PHE A 117 9.26 -6.91 1.67
C PHE A 117 8.76 -6.10 2.89
N CYS A 118 8.95 -6.61 4.10
CA CYS A 118 8.55 -5.92 5.33
C CYS A 118 9.35 -4.63 5.58
N ASN A 119 10.65 -4.63 5.27
CA ASN A 119 11.47 -3.43 5.36
C ASN A 119 10.99 -2.33 4.37
N ILE A 120 10.66 -2.69 3.14
CA ILE A 120 10.09 -1.74 2.16
C ILE A 120 8.76 -1.17 2.68
N ILE A 121 7.89 -1.97 3.29
CA ILE A 121 6.66 -1.48 3.91
C ILE A 121 6.97 -0.40 4.94
N ILE A 122 7.90 -0.66 5.87
CA ILE A 122 8.22 0.27 6.95
C ILE A 122 8.83 1.56 6.40
N GLU A 123 9.74 1.45 5.43
CA GLU A 123 10.38 2.61 4.79
C GLU A 123 9.35 3.53 4.11
N GLU A 124 8.50 2.96 3.25
CA GLU A 124 7.50 3.74 2.51
C GLU A 124 6.41 4.31 3.44
N ALA A 125 5.99 3.54 4.43
CA ALA A 125 5.02 3.97 5.42
C ALA A 125 5.55 5.13 6.29
N ASN A 126 6.76 5.01 6.82
CA ASN A 126 7.40 6.05 7.62
C ASN A 126 7.63 7.33 6.81
N ALA A 127 7.97 7.23 5.52
CA ALA A 127 8.15 8.39 4.66
C ALA A 127 6.88 9.25 4.54
N GLU A 128 5.70 8.66 4.67
CA GLU A 128 4.40 9.35 4.60
C GLU A 128 3.73 9.52 5.97
N ASN A 129 4.39 9.14 7.07
CA ASN A 129 3.84 9.11 8.43
C ASN A 129 2.57 8.23 8.53
N VAL A 130 2.55 7.12 7.82
CA VAL A 130 1.54 6.07 7.90
C VAL A 130 2.12 4.90 8.69
N ARG A 131 1.32 4.22 9.49
CA ARG A 131 1.78 3.07 10.27
C ARG A 131 2.04 1.86 9.36
N GLY A 132 3.26 1.34 9.36
CA GLY A 132 3.68 0.22 8.52
C GLY A 132 2.90 -1.06 8.80
N GLU A 133 2.54 -1.32 10.05
CA GLU A 133 1.72 -2.47 10.44
C GLU A 133 0.31 -2.41 9.83
N VAL A 134 -0.24 -1.23 9.57
CA VAL A 134 -1.52 -1.09 8.86
C VAL A 134 -1.36 -1.45 7.39
N VAL A 135 -0.29 -1.01 6.76
CA VAL A 135 0.05 -1.36 5.36
C VAL A 135 0.24 -2.87 5.25
N PHE A 136 1.02 -3.48 6.16
CA PHE A 136 1.22 -4.93 6.21
C PHE A 136 -0.10 -5.68 6.37
N ALA A 137 -0.90 -5.33 7.37
CA ALA A 137 -2.17 -6.01 7.64
C ALA A 137 -3.11 -5.95 6.43
N GLN A 138 -3.17 -4.80 5.74
CA GLN A 138 -3.97 -4.63 4.55
C GLN A 138 -3.42 -5.44 3.38
N SER A 139 -2.11 -5.41 3.13
CA SER A 139 -1.49 -6.21 2.07
C SER A 139 -1.79 -7.70 2.26
N MET A 140 -1.65 -8.21 3.49
CA MET A 140 -1.92 -9.62 3.79
C MET A 140 -3.41 -9.97 3.60
N LEU A 141 -4.31 -9.08 3.99
CA LEU A 141 -5.76 -9.28 3.83
C LEU A 141 -6.17 -9.30 2.35
N GLU A 142 -5.72 -8.31 1.58
CA GLU A 142 -6.15 -8.10 0.19
C GLU A 142 -5.55 -9.15 -0.76
N THR A 143 -4.33 -9.62 -0.51
CA THR A 143 -3.66 -10.61 -1.36
C THR A 143 -3.82 -12.05 -0.87
N GLY A 144 -4.49 -12.27 0.26
CA GLY A 144 -4.55 -13.59 0.90
C GLY A 144 -3.15 -14.09 1.26
N TRP A 145 -2.38 -13.28 1.99
CA TRP A 145 -1.00 -13.58 2.38
C TRP A 145 -0.08 -13.80 1.18
N LEU A 146 -0.09 -12.88 0.23
CA LEU A 146 0.67 -12.88 -1.02
C LEU A 146 0.40 -14.09 -1.95
N SER A 147 -0.69 -14.84 -1.69
CA SER A 147 -1.09 -15.98 -2.53
C SER A 147 -1.86 -15.56 -3.77
N TYR A 148 -2.47 -14.39 -3.72
CA TYR A 148 -3.37 -13.89 -4.76
C TYR A 148 -4.52 -14.88 -5.06
N GLY A 149 -5.09 -14.91 -6.27
CA GLY A 149 -6.17 -15.83 -6.64
C GLY A 149 -7.50 -15.15 -6.93
N GLY A 150 -7.54 -13.81 -6.87
CA GLY A 150 -8.63 -12.98 -7.33
C GLY A 150 -8.41 -12.43 -8.74
N ASP A 151 -8.93 -11.23 -9.00
CA ASP A 151 -8.79 -10.54 -10.29
C ASP A 151 -7.38 -9.95 -10.49
N SER A 152 -6.66 -9.64 -9.40
CA SER A 152 -5.29 -9.13 -9.42
C SER A 152 -4.26 -10.26 -9.52
N GLU A 153 -3.15 -9.99 -10.22
CA GLU A 153 -2.01 -10.88 -10.38
C GLU A 153 -0.80 -10.32 -9.62
N ILE A 154 0.04 -11.23 -9.10
CA ILE A 154 1.24 -10.86 -8.34
C ILE A 154 2.22 -9.98 -9.13
N SER A 155 2.30 -10.19 -10.45
CA SER A 155 3.15 -9.42 -11.37
C SER A 155 2.74 -7.95 -11.51
N GLN A 156 1.59 -7.56 -10.97
CA GLN A 156 1.14 -6.17 -10.94
C GLN A 156 1.75 -5.38 -9.77
N PHE A 157 2.36 -6.03 -8.79
CA PHE A 157 2.84 -5.43 -7.55
C PHE A 157 1.79 -4.55 -6.86
N ASN A 158 0.52 -4.94 -6.98
CA ASN A 158 -0.62 -4.25 -6.39
C ASN A 158 -1.09 -5.03 -5.16
N PHE A 159 -0.68 -4.56 -3.98
CA PHE A 159 -0.89 -5.28 -2.71
C PHE A 159 -2.20 -4.91 -2.02
N ALA A 160 -2.95 -3.97 -2.57
CA ALA A 160 -4.16 -3.44 -1.96
C ALA A 160 -5.37 -3.41 -2.90
N GLY A 161 -5.26 -4.04 -4.07
CA GLY A 161 -6.35 -4.08 -5.03
C GLY A 161 -6.73 -2.71 -5.62
N LEU A 162 -5.78 -1.77 -5.68
CA LEU A 162 -6.02 -0.43 -6.25
C LEU A 162 -6.55 -0.54 -7.68
N GLY A 163 -7.68 0.12 -7.94
CA GLY A 163 -8.31 0.12 -9.26
C GLY A 163 -9.06 -1.17 -9.62
N THR A 164 -9.06 -2.18 -8.76
CA THR A 164 -9.84 -3.40 -8.97
C THR A 164 -11.32 -3.11 -8.72
N THR A 165 -12.17 -3.42 -9.69
CA THR A 165 -13.62 -3.22 -9.59
C THR A 165 -14.41 -4.53 -9.64
N GLY A 166 -13.73 -5.67 -9.56
CA GLY A 166 -14.32 -7.00 -9.75
C GLY A 166 -14.58 -7.34 -11.22
N ASN A 167 -15.22 -8.47 -11.48
CA ASN A 167 -15.61 -8.94 -12.81
C ASN A 167 -14.43 -9.06 -13.81
N GLY A 168 -13.26 -9.47 -13.34
CA GLY A 168 -12.05 -9.65 -14.16
C GLY A 168 -11.25 -8.38 -14.41
N VAL A 169 -11.57 -7.26 -13.75
CA VAL A 169 -10.77 -6.04 -13.82
C VAL A 169 -9.57 -6.15 -12.86
N LYS A 170 -8.36 -6.28 -13.42
CA LYS A 170 -7.14 -6.55 -12.67
C LYS A 170 -6.68 -5.40 -11.77
N GLY A 171 -7.16 -4.18 -11.98
CA GLY A 171 -6.71 -2.98 -11.28
C GLY A 171 -5.37 -2.43 -11.81
N ASN A 172 -4.74 -1.56 -11.02
CA ASN A 172 -3.51 -0.88 -11.36
C ASN A 172 -2.32 -1.85 -11.34
N SER A 173 -1.29 -1.54 -12.13
CA SER A 173 -0.01 -2.25 -12.13
C SER A 173 1.12 -1.26 -11.87
N PHE A 174 2.11 -1.69 -11.09
CA PHE A 174 3.26 -0.87 -10.71
C PHE A 174 4.55 -1.50 -11.24
N PRO A 175 5.63 -0.71 -11.45
CA PRO A 175 6.87 -1.23 -12.03
C PRO A 175 7.64 -2.16 -11.10
N ASP A 176 7.47 -2.03 -9.79
CA ASP A 176 8.17 -2.79 -8.76
C ASP A 176 7.38 -2.82 -7.44
N VAL A 177 7.86 -3.63 -6.49
CA VAL A 177 7.25 -3.82 -5.17
C VAL A 177 7.20 -2.50 -4.38
N ARG A 178 8.28 -1.72 -4.39
CA ARG A 178 8.38 -0.45 -3.68
C ARG A 178 7.32 0.54 -4.16
N THR A 179 7.21 0.72 -5.46
CA THR A 179 6.22 1.63 -6.07
C THR A 179 4.79 1.20 -5.76
N GLY A 180 4.51 -0.10 -5.78
CA GLY A 180 3.18 -0.63 -5.42
C GLY A 180 2.82 -0.41 -3.96
N LEU A 181 3.78 -0.63 -3.04
CA LEU A 181 3.61 -0.35 -1.62
C LEU A 181 3.48 1.15 -1.34
N ARG A 182 4.27 2.01 -2.02
CA ARG A 182 4.13 3.47 -1.95
C ARG A 182 2.73 3.92 -2.37
N ALA A 183 2.20 3.40 -3.47
CA ALA A 183 0.84 3.73 -3.92
C ALA A 183 -0.20 3.36 -2.86
N GLN A 184 -0.09 2.19 -2.23
CA GLN A 184 -0.96 1.78 -1.13
C GLN A 184 -0.86 2.72 0.06
N VAL A 185 0.35 3.08 0.48
CA VAL A 185 0.62 4.02 1.59
C VAL A 185 -0.02 5.38 1.30
N GLN A 186 0.17 5.92 0.10
CA GLN A 186 -0.39 7.20 -0.32
C GLN A 186 -1.93 7.17 -0.33
N HIS A 187 -2.51 6.07 -0.77
CA HIS A 187 -3.96 5.89 -0.76
C HIS A 187 -4.54 5.79 0.67
N LEU A 188 -3.85 5.10 1.59
CA LEU A 188 -4.19 5.08 3.02
C LEU A 188 -4.10 6.47 3.63
N LYS A 189 -3.02 7.23 3.33
CA LYS A 189 -2.89 8.63 3.75
C LYS A 189 -4.01 9.50 3.22
N ALA A 190 -4.46 9.26 1.98
CA ALA A 190 -5.60 9.99 1.42
C ALA A 190 -6.87 9.79 2.25
N TYR A 191 -7.17 8.57 2.67
CA TYR A 191 -8.32 8.30 3.55
C TYR A 191 -8.13 8.88 4.96
N ALA A 192 -6.92 8.83 5.49
CA ALA A 192 -6.66 9.11 6.89
C ALA A 192 -6.38 10.58 7.21
N SER A 193 -5.91 11.37 6.23
CA SER A 193 -5.39 12.72 6.47
C SER A 193 -5.64 13.66 5.28
N SER A 194 -5.74 14.95 5.59
CA SER A 194 -5.73 16.05 4.59
C SER A 194 -4.32 16.56 4.28
N GLU A 195 -3.29 16.07 4.96
CA GLU A 195 -1.90 16.48 4.75
C GLU A 195 -1.42 16.13 3.33
N ALA A 196 -0.54 16.96 2.79
CA ALA A 196 0.11 16.69 1.51
C ALA A 196 1.00 15.45 1.59
N LEU A 197 1.26 14.83 0.45
CA LEU A 197 2.27 13.77 0.35
C LEU A 197 3.67 14.35 0.57
N ASN A 198 4.53 13.56 1.19
CA ASN A 198 5.95 13.86 1.38
C ASN A 198 6.80 13.41 0.20
N GLN A 199 6.32 12.40 -0.55
CA GLN A 199 6.97 11.85 -1.73
C GLN A 199 6.18 12.17 -3.01
N GLU A 200 6.81 11.94 -4.17
CA GLU A 200 6.12 12.00 -5.46
C GLU A 200 4.92 11.04 -5.47
N CYS A 201 3.78 11.53 -5.96
CA CYS A 201 2.56 10.74 -6.03
C CYS A 201 2.69 9.66 -7.12
N VAL A 202 2.55 8.41 -6.71
CA VAL A 202 2.50 7.23 -7.60
C VAL A 202 1.15 6.53 -7.57
N ASP A 203 0.23 6.97 -6.69
CA ASP A 203 -1.14 6.50 -6.63
C ASP A 203 -2.03 7.29 -7.60
N GLU A 204 -2.32 6.72 -8.75
CA GLU A 204 -3.20 7.33 -9.77
C GLU A 204 -4.63 7.62 -9.26
N ARG A 205 -4.99 7.04 -8.11
CA ARG A 205 -6.33 7.17 -7.52
C ARG A 205 -6.37 8.11 -6.32
N PHE A 206 -5.24 8.69 -5.95
CA PHE A 206 -5.12 9.57 -4.78
C PHE A 206 -6.16 10.70 -4.76
N ASP A 207 -6.34 11.38 -5.88
CA ASP A 207 -7.26 12.52 -6.00
C ASP A 207 -8.75 12.11 -6.04
N TYR A 208 -9.06 10.83 -6.20
CA TYR A 208 -10.44 10.34 -6.15
C TYR A 208 -10.94 10.07 -4.73
N VAL A 209 -10.04 10.03 -3.75
CA VAL A 209 -10.41 9.80 -2.35
C VAL A 209 -10.91 11.10 -1.73
N THR A 210 -12.09 11.05 -1.11
CA THR A 210 -12.51 12.14 -0.20
C THR A 210 -11.60 12.09 1.02
N ARG A 211 -10.78 13.12 1.17
CA ARG A 211 -9.73 13.16 2.19
C ARG A 211 -10.28 13.12 3.60
N GLU A 212 -9.51 12.51 4.52
CA GLU A 212 -9.79 12.52 5.96
C GLU A 212 -11.10 11.83 6.37
N THR A 213 -11.66 10.97 5.51
CA THR A 213 -12.93 10.27 5.79
C THR A 213 -12.76 9.02 6.65
N ALA A 214 -11.55 8.45 6.73
CA ALA A 214 -11.26 7.25 7.50
C ALA A 214 -9.90 7.34 8.22
N PRO A 215 -9.78 8.15 9.31
CA PRO A 215 -8.55 8.26 10.09
C PRO A 215 -8.21 6.99 10.88
N TYR A 216 -9.15 6.07 11.02
CA TYR A 216 -9.03 4.83 11.78
C TYR A 216 -9.21 3.61 10.90
N VAL A 217 -8.50 2.53 11.23
CA VAL A 217 -8.60 1.24 10.53
C VAL A 217 -10.03 0.71 10.50
N GLU A 218 -10.78 0.89 11.58
CA GLU A 218 -12.18 0.48 11.69
C GLU A 218 -13.08 1.19 10.67
N TRP A 219 -12.74 2.42 10.29
CA TRP A 219 -13.52 3.21 9.33
C TRP A 219 -13.10 3.00 7.86
N LEU A 220 -12.11 2.14 7.59
CA LEU A 220 -11.83 1.69 6.22
C LEU A 220 -12.96 0.82 5.66
N GLY A 221 -13.78 0.22 6.52
CA GLY A 221 -15.05 -0.41 6.11
C GLY A 221 -16.14 0.62 5.89
N ILE A 222 -16.69 0.70 4.68
CA ILE A 222 -17.76 1.67 4.34
C ILE A 222 -19.00 1.49 5.22
N GLN A 223 -19.31 0.25 5.62
CA GLN A 223 -20.48 -0.06 6.44
C GLN A 223 -20.29 0.34 7.92
N GLU A 224 -19.05 0.36 8.38
CA GLU A 224 -18.67 0.69 9.76
C GLU A 224 -18.31 2.17 9.92
N ASN A 225 -18.05 2.88 8.83
CA ASN A 225 -17.70 4.29 8.85
C ASN A 225 -18.96 5.15 9.02
N PRO A 226 -19.05 6.01 10.06
CA PRO A 226 -20.22 6.83 10.33
C PRO A 226 -20.50 7.88 9.23
N TYR A 227 -19.51 8.18 8.39
CA TYR A 227 -19.63 9.14 7.28
C TYR A 227 -19.90 8.46 5.95
N GLY A 228 -19.98 7.11 5.90
CA GLY A 228 -20.28 6.34 4.68
C GLY A 228 -19.17 6.32 3.64
N GLY A 229 -17.95 6.79 4.00
CA GLY A 229 -16.73 6.68 3.19
C GLY A 229 -15.91 5.48 3.61
N GLY A 230 -14.90 5.11 2.83
CA GLY A 230 -13.97 4.04 3.20
C GLY A 230 -13.42 3.26 2.01
N TRP A 231 -12.55 2.33 2.31
CA TRP A 231 -11.84 1.50 1.33
C TRP A 231 -12.71 0.39 0.75
N ALA A 232 -13.36 -0.38 1.63
CA ALA A 232 -14.03 -1.61 1.23
C ALA A 232 -15.53 -1.60 1.59
N ALA A 233 -16.36 -2.06 0.66
CA ALA A 233 -17.79 -2.22 0.87
C ALA A 233 -18.14 -3.51 1.66
N GLY A 234 -17.19 -4.41 1.83
CA GLY A 234 -17.39 -5.67 2.54
C GLY A 234 -17.57 -5.45 4.04
N LYS A 235 -18.50 -6.21 4.64
CA LYS A 235 -18.78 -6.15 6.08
C LYS A 235 -17.55 -6.57 6.91
N ASP A 236 -17.40 -5.94 8.07
CA ASP A 236 -16.37 -6.26 9.06
C ASP A 236 -14.93 -6.07 8.53
N TYR A 237 -14.72 -5.18 7.55
CA TYR A 237 -13.41 -4.96 6.94
C TYR A 237 -12.38 -4.50 7.96
N GLY A 238 -12.68 -3.44 8.70
CA GLY A 238 -11.81 -2.92 9.75
C GLY A 238 -11.52 -3.95 10.85
N SER A 239 -12.53 -4.76 11.22
CA SER A 239 -12.35 -5.83 12.21
C SER A 239 -11.38 -6.94 11.75
N LYS A 240 -11.38 -7.24 10.44
CA LYS A 240 -10.41 -8.19 9.84
C LYS A 240 -8.99 -7.64 9.91
N LEU A 241 -8.80 -6.37 9.58
CA LEU A 241 -7.50 -5.70 9.72
C LEU A 241 -7.05 -5.68 11.18
N ARG A 242 -7.92 -5.31 12.12
CA ARG A 242 -7.63 -5.31 13.56
C ARG A 242 -7.15 -6.66 14.08
N LYS A 243 -7.70 -7.75 13.56
CA LYS A 243 -7.28 -9.09 13.93
C LYS A 243 -5.82 -9.37 13.52
N ILE A 244 -5.41 -8.97 12.31
CA ILE A 244 -4.02 -9.11 11.86
C ILE A 244 -3.11 -8.19 12.68
N LEU A 245 -3.53 -6.93 12.92
CA LEU A 245 -2.80 -5.98 13.74
C LEU A 245 -2.56 -6.49 15.17
N SER A 246 -3.57 -7.06 15.81
CA SER A 246 -3.39 -7.66 17.14
C SER A 246 -2.39 -8.81 17.11
N SER A 247 -2.45 -9.68 16.10
CA SER A 247 -1.52 -10.80 15.99
C SER A 247 -0.06 -10.35 15.80
N VAL A 248 0.19 -9.31 15.01
CA VAL A 248 1.57 -8.81 14.80
C VAL A 248 2.11 -8.06 16.01
N SER A 249 1.25 -7.46 16.83
CA SER A 249 1.67 -6.75 18.05
C SER A 249 1.93 -7.67 19.25
N GLU A 250 1.55 -8.95 19.19
CA GLU A 250 1.76 -9.94 20.24
C GLU A 250 3.11 -10.68 20.08
N ILE A 251 3.83 -10.50 18.95
CA ILE A 251 5.13 -11.10 18.64
C ILE A 251 6.27 -10.20 19.12
#